data_9c0a3c4c941cee2a1b8b51f8f9746955
#
_entry.id   9c0a3c4c941cee2a1b8b51f8f9746955
#
_cell.length_a   1.000
_cell.length_b   1.000
_cell.length_c   1.000
_cell.angle_alpha   90.00
_cell.angle_beta   90.00
_cell.angle_gamma   90.00
#
_symmetry.space_group_name_H-M   'P 1'
#
loop_
_entity.id
_entity.type
_entity.pdbx_description
1 polymer ?
#
loop_
_entity_poly.entity_id
_entity_poly.type
_entity_poly.pdbx_seq_one_letter_code
_entity_poly.pdbx_strand_id
1 'polypeptide(L)'
;MTLYLTRLIPHPSSRLAQQELGAGTSHASLHRRVMSLFPDGVPEQARAHFGVLFRVEDTPCGSHLLLQSNQPPDPARLPAQYATLTTRPLDPLLDALEPGRTLHYRCTASPVRKPGATTRAHYKLPAVVPLNGTAADEWWHRQADQAGLKTLTLRSQPVDAARDRQYPADTTRADRAKHSNRIHHHRVRFDGTATVTDPDLLRTAVLSGIGRGKAYGCGLLSIAPAPDPA
;
A
#
# COMPACT_ATOMS: atom_id res chain seq x y z
N MET A 1 7.05 20.22 0.01
CA MET A 1 7.70 18.91 0.28
C MET A 1 7.43 18.05 -0.94
N THR A 2 8.47 17.67 -1.67
CA THR A 2 8.33 16.90 -2.92
C THR A 2 7.97 15.45 -2.61
N LEU A 3 6.98 14.92 -3.34
CA LEU A 3 6.60 13.51 -3.27
C LEU A 3 7.10 12.79 -4.52
N TYR A 4 7.69 11.62 -4.34
CA TYR A 4 8.24 10.82 -5.43
C TYR A 4 7.50 9.52 -5.61
N LEU A 5 7.31 9.11 -6.87
CA LEU A 5 6.88 7.76 -7.24
C LEU A 5 8.04 7.07 -7.96
N THR A 6 8.44 5.93 -7.40
CA THR A 6 9.50 5.09 -7.97
C THR A 6 8.92 3.77 -8.43
N ARG A 7 9.25 3.38 -9.65
CA ARG A 7 9.01 2.03 -10.16
C ARG A 7 10.31 1.24 -10.08
N LEU A 8 10.27 0.12 -9.38
CA LEU A 8 11.35 -0.83 -9.26
C LEU A 8 11.00 -2.06 -10.10
N ILE A 9 11.80 -2.32 -11.13
CA ILE A 9 11.66 -3.47 -12.03
C ILE A 9 12.79 -4.45 -11.71
N PRO A 10 12.48 -5.69 -11.26
CA PRO A 10 13.50 -6.71 -10.99
C PRO A 10 14.38 -6.97 -12.20
N HIS A 11 15.67 -7.16 -11.97
CA HIS A 11 16.53 -7.63 -13.04
C HIS A 11 16.18 -9.09 -13.39
N PRO A 12 16.08 -9.47 -14.67
CA PRO A 12 15.66 -10.81 -15.08
C PRO A 12 16.52 -11.93 -14.50
N SER A 13 17.82 -11.69 -14.31
CA SER A 13 18.75 -12.66 -13.71
C SER A 13 18.75 -12.67 -12.17
N SER A 14 18.08 -11.72 -11.51
CA SER A 14 18.07 -11.63 -10.05
C SER A 14 17.05 -12.56 -9.43
N ARG A 15 17.49 -13.78 -9.07
CA ARG A 15 16.65 -14.74 -8.34
C ARG A 15 16.13 -14.14 -7.03
N LEU A 16 16.97 -13.36 -6.34
CA LEU A 16 16.60 -12.70 -5.09
C LEU A 16 15.43 -11.73 -5.28
N ALA A 17 15.51 -10.86 -6.29
CA ALA A 17 14.44 -9.90 -6.58
C ALA A 17 13.15 -10.61 -7.02
N GLN A 18 13.24 -11.65 -7.83
CA GLN A 18 12.10 -12.46 -8.24
C GLN A 18 11.46 -13.18 -7.05
N GLN A 19 12.24 -13.68 -6.10
CA GLN A 19 11.73 -14.29 -4.88
C GLN A 19 11.07 -13.26 -3.96
N GLU A 20 11.68 -12.08 -3.78
CA GLU A 20 11.15 -11.03 -2.89
C GLU A 20 9.90 -10.31 -3.43
N LEU A 21 9.69 -10.30 -4.75
CA LEU A 21 8.54 -9.69 -5.42
C LEU A 21 7.51 -10.72 -5.91
N GLY A 22 7.85 -12.00 -5.90
CA GLY A 22 6.98 -13.07 -6.36
C GLY A 22 5.81 -13.38 -5.42
N ALA A 23 4.87 -14.17 -5.93
CA ALA A 23 3.74 -14.65 -5.16
C ALA A 23 4.19 -15.46 -3.93
N GLY A 24 3.57 -15.22 -2.79
CA GLY A 24 3.86 -15.92 -1.54
C GLY A 24 5.01 -15.34 -0.70
N THR A 25 5.62 -14.25 -1.14
CA THR A 25 6.67 -13.55 -0.38
C THR A 25 6.16 -12.99 0.94
N SER A 26 7.00 -13.06 1.97
CA SER A 26 6.74 -12.37 3.22
C SER A 26 6.73 -10.85 3.01
N HIS A 27 5.58 -10.23 3.29
CA HIS A 27 5.45 -8.78 3.18
C HIS A 27 6.38 -8.02 4.15
N ALA A 28 6.78 -8.63 5.26
CA ALA A 28 7.78 -8.05 6.15
C ALA A 28 9.18 -8.07 5.52
N SER A 29 9.52 -9.10 4.76
CA SER A 29 10.78 -9.13 4.00
C SER A 29 10.79 -8.05 2.93
N LEU A 30 9.69 -7.91 2.20
CA LEU A 30 9.54 -6.84 1.22
C LEU A 30 9.59 -5.44 1.87
N HIS A 31 8.91 -5.26 3.02
CA HIS A 31 9.00 -4.01 3.77
C HIS A 31 10.44 -3.68 4.17
N ARG A 32 11.20 -4.64 4.70
CA ARG A 32 12.61 -4.45 5.03
C ARG A 32 13.44 -4.08 3.82
N ARG A 33 13.21 -4.72 2.66
CA ARG A 33 13.86 -4.39 1.40
C ARG A 33 13.56 -2.96 0.96
N VAL A 34 12.30 -2.55 1.01
CA VAL A 34 11.88 -1.17 0.69
C VAL A 34 12.55 -0.17 1.64
N MET A 35 12.54 -0.46 2.93
CA MET A 35 13.15 0.44 3.92
C MET A 35 14.67 0.53 3.81
N SER A 36 15.35 -0.52 3.33
CA SER A 36 16.80 -0.47 3.11
C SER A 36 17.25 0.51 2.01
N LEU A 37 16.31 1.02 1.20
CA LEU A 37 16.57 2.07 0.20
C LEU A 37 16.73 3.47 0.79
N PHE A 38 16.45 3.64 2.08
CA PHE A 38 16.47 4.92 2.78
C PHE A 38 17.57 4.94 3.84
N PRO A 39 18.03 6.13 4.27
CA PRO A 39 19.09 6.26 5.28
C PRO A 39 18.75 5.54 6.58
N ASP A 40 19.79 4.98 7.22
CA ASP A 40 19.72 4.39 8.54
C ASP A 40 19.74 5.48 9.64
N GLY A 41 19.48 5.08 10.89
CA GLY A 41 19.59 5.99 12.04
C GLY A 41 18.41 6.93 12.24
N VAL A 42 17.32 6.73 11.52
CA VAL A 42 16.08 7.50 11.72
C VAL A 42 15.33 6.93 12.93
N PRO A 43 14.70 7.80 13.77
CA PRO A 43 13.94 7.39 14.95
C PRO A 43 12.84 6.38 14.63
N GLU A 44 12.25 5.80 15.69
CA GLU A 44 11.07 4.94 15.58
C GLU A 44 10.07 5.48 14.56
N GLN A 45 9.54 4.59 13.71
CA GLN A 45 8.62 4.91 12.59
C GLN A 45 9.28 5.45 11.30
N ALA A 46 10.48 5.00 10.95
CA ALA A 46 11.18 5.37 9.71
C ALA A 46 10.27 5.35 8.47
N ARG A 47 9.34 4.37 8.35
CA ARG A 47 8.35 4.32 7.27
C ARG A 47 7.50 5.60 7.20
N ALA A 48 7.02 6.10 8.34
CA ALA A 48 6.20 7.31 8.40
C ALA A 48 7.05 8.57 8.14
N HIS A 49 8.27 8.60 8.65
CA HIS A 49 9.23 9.69 8.43
C HIS A 49 9.51 9.90 6.94
N PHE A 50 9.78 8.83 6.20
CA PHE A 50 10.02 8.89 4.75
C PHE A 50 8.73 8.87 3.92
N GLY A 51 7.55 8.85 4.53
CA GLY A 51 6.27 8.79 3.82
C GLY A 51 6.11 7.54 2.94
N VAL A 52 6.78 6.44 3.30
CA VAL A 52 6.85 5.24 2.46
C VAL A 52 5.52 4.52 2.37
N LEU A 53 5.01 4.42 1.16
CA LEU A 53 3.90 3.55 0.75
C LEU A 53 4.37 2.71 -0.44
N PHE A 54 3.96 1.46 -0.52
CA PHE A 54 4.36 0.62 -1.65
C PHE A 54 3.28 -0.41 -2.01
N ARG A 55 3.38 -0.91 -3.24
CA ARG A 55 2.50 -1.97 -3.77
C ARG A 55 3.25 -2.77 -4.83
N VAL A 56 3.11 -4.09 -4.79
CA VAL A 56 3.52 -4.97 -5.89
C VAL A 56 2.41 -4.99 -6.94
N GLU A 57 2.78 -4.84 -8.18
CA GLU A 57 1.93 -4.93 -9.35
C GLU A 57 2.37 -6.10 -10.21
N ASP A 58 1.45 -7.00 -10.52
CA ASP A 58 1.69 -8.08 -11.46
C ASP A 58 1.35 -7.62 -12.87
N THR A 59 2.26 -7.82 -13.79
CA THR A 59 2.10 -7.51 -15.21
C THR A 59 2.43 -8.74 -16.06
N PRO A 60 2.03 -8.78 -17.33
CA PRO A 60 2.41 -9.87 -18.23
C PRO A 60 3.94 -10.09 -18.34
N CYS A 61 4.72 -9.05 -18.08
CA CYS A 61 6.20 -9.09 -18.11
C CYS A 61 6.83 -9.39 -16.74
N GLY A 62 6.03 -9.76 -15.74
CA GLY A 62 6.49 -10.04 -14.36
C GLY A 62 6.02 -9.00 -13.35
N SER A 63 6.35 -9.26 -12.09
CA SER A 63 5.98 -8.37 -10.99
C SER A 63 6.95 -7.18 -10.90
N HIS A 64 6.45 -6.00 -10.59
CA HIS A 64 7.25 -4.83 -10.26
C HIS A 64 6.71 -4.15 -8.99
N LEU A 65 7.53 -3.34 -8.36
CA LEU A 65 7.17 -2.60 -7.17
C LEU A 65 6.94 -1.13 -7.52
N LEU A 66 5.80 -0.58 -7.10
CA LEU A 66 5.58 0.86 -7.00
C LEU A 66 5.86 1.29 -5.56
N LEU A 67 6.66 2.33 -5.41
CA LEU A 67 7.08 2.91 -4.14
C LEU A 67 6.86 4.41 -4.17
N GLN A 68 6.11 4.92 -3.21
CA GLN A 68 5.95 6.35 -2.94
C GLN A 68 6.79 6.73 -1.72
N SER A 69 7.42 7.90 -1.75
CA SER A 69 8.22 8.43 -0.64
C SER A 69 8.43 9.94 -0.75
N ASN A 70 8.78 10.59 0.36
CA ASN A 70 9.06 12.03 0.42
C ASN A 70 10.50 12.40 0.03
N GLN A 71 11.35 11.41 -0.23
CA GLN A 71 12.68 11.57 -0.81
C GLN A 71 12.96 10.41 -1.79
N PRO A 72 13.81 10.61 -2.82
CA PRO A 72 14.16 9.54 -3.74
C PRO A 72 14.82 8.36 -2.99
N PRO A 73 14.43 7.11 -3.31
CA PRO A 73 15.16 5.95 -2.80
C PRO A 73 16.55 5.89 -3.42
N ASP A 74 17.53 5.45 -2.65
CA ASP A 74 18.92 5.32 -3.10
C ASP A 74 19.16 3.94 -3.76
N PRO A 75 19.37 3.89 -5.10
CA PRO A 75 19.60 2.63 -5.80
C PRO A 75 20.93 1.95 -5.43
N ALA A 76 21.93 2.71 -4.93
CA ALA A 76 23.21 2.14 -4.52
C ALA A 76 23.08 1.22 -3.28
N ARG A 77 21.99 1.32 -2.55
CA ARG A 77 21.67 0.47 -1.40
C ARG A 77 21.03 -0.88 -1.78
N LEU A 78 20.74 -1.09 -3.06
CA LEU A 78 20.30 -2.39 -3.56
C LEU A 78 21.50 -3.33 -3.80
N PRO A 79 21.31 -4.65 -3.65
CA PRO A 79 22.29 -5.62 -4.13
C PRO A 79 22.60 -5.43 -5.62
N ALA A 80 23.81 -5.73 -6.02
CA ALA A 80 24.21 -5.66 -7.43
C ALA A 80 23.23 -6.45 -8.31
N GLN A 81 22.82 -5.88 -9.43
CA GLN A 81 21.88 -6.48 -10.39
C GLN A 81 20.52 -6.90 -9.76
N TYR A 82 20.10 -6.22 -8.69
CA TYR A 82 18.81 -6.54 -8.07
C TYR A 82 17.63 -6.04 -8.91
N ALA A 83 17.64 -4.76 -9.25
CA ALA A 83 16.53 -4.11 -9.99
C ALA A 83 16.98 -2.79 -10.62
N THR A 84 16.19 -2.31 -11.58
CA THR A 84 16.27 -0.95 -12.12
C THR A 84 15.20 -0.09 -11.44
N LEU A 85 15.59 1.11 -10.99
CA LEU A 85 14.70 2.10 -10.40
C LEU A 85 14.48 3.26 -11.38
N THR A 86 13.22 3.65 -11.56
CA THR A 86 12.84 4.87 -12.27
C THR A 86 12.00 5.72 -11.33
N THR A 87 12.50 6.89 -10.93
CA THR A 87 11.87 7.80 -9.99
C THR A 87 11.39 9.07 -10.69
N ARG A 88 10.19 9.52 -10.36
CA ARG A 88 9.61 10.78 -10.86
C ARG A 88 8.93 11.52 -9.72
N PRO A 89 8.98 12.89 -9.70
CA PRO A 89 8.20 13.67 -8.77
C PRO A 89 6.70 13.55 -9.12
N LEU A 90 5.85 13.53 -8.10
CA LEU A 90 4.39 13.55 -8.23
C LEU A 90 3.82 14.97 -8.16
N ASP A 91 4.62 15.96 -7.78
CA ASP A 91 4.16 17.35 -7.62
C ASP A 91 3.39 17.86 -8.84
N PRO A 92 3.85 17.66 -10.12
CA PRO A 92 3.10 18.15 -11.29
C PRO A 92 1.70 17.52 -11.41
N LEU A 93 1.54 16.26 -11.03
CA LEU A 93 0.24 15.60 -11.02
C LEU A 93 -0.66 16.13 -9.90
N LEU A 94 -0.10 16.34 -8.72
CA LEU A 94 -0.83 16.82 -7.56
C LEU A 94 -1.23 18.30 -7.70
N ASP A 95 -0.39 19.12 -8.34
CA ASP A 95 -0.66 20.53 -8.61
C ASP A 95 -1.77 20.70 -9.66
N ALA A 96 -1.89 19.76 -10.60
CA ALA A 96 -2.93 19.74 -11.63
C ALA A 96 -4.28 19.21 -11.16
N LEU A 97 -4.45 18.88 -9.86
CA LEU A 97 -5.73 18.43 -9.33
C LEU A 97 -6.70 19.61 -9.16
N GLU A 98 -7.86 19.49 -9.81
CA GLU A 98 -8.94 20.47 -9.77
C GLU A 98 -10.28 19.79 -9.44
N PRO A 99 -11.21 20.48 -8.77
CA PRO A 99 -12.56 19.98 -8.56
C PRO A 99 -13.26 19.69 -9.90
N GLY A 100 -14.05 18.63 -9.96
CA GLY A 100 -14.77 18.22 -11.16
C GLY A 100 -13.95 17.37 -12.14
N ARG A 101 -12.63 17.32 -12.00
CA ARG A 101 -11.78 16.53 -12.90
C ARG A 101 -11.98 15.03 -12.67
N THR A 102 -12.12 14.28 -13.76
CA THR A 102 -12.20 12.82 -13.71
C THR A 102 -10.79 12.20 -13.77
N LEU A 103 -10.56 11.19 -12.95
CA LEU A 103 -9.30 10.47 -12.91
C LEU A 103 -9.53 8.96 -12.74
N HIS A 104 -8.55 8.17 -13.17
CA HIS A 104 -8.43 6.77 -12.80
C HIS A 104 -7.77 6.68 -11.42
N TYR A 105 -8.23 5.72 -10.62
CA TYR A 105 -7.58 5.40 -9.35
C TYR A 105 -7.30 3.90 -9.23
N ARG A 106 -6.27 3.59 -8.46
CA ARG A 106 -5.95 2.23 -7.98
C ARG A 106 -5.44 2.29 -6.55
N CYS A 107 -6.00 1.46 -5.69
CA CYS A 107 -5.51 1.27 -4.33
C CYS A 107 -5.64 -0.20 -3.92
N THR A 108 -4.59 -0.77 -3.34
CA THR A 108 -4.72 -2.03 -2.60
C THR A 108 -4.83 -1.68 -1.12
N ALA A 109 -5.91 -2.09 -0.48
CA ALA A 109 -6.18 -1.77 0.92
C ALA A 109 -6.59 -3.01 1.71
N SER A 110 -6.62 -2.87 3.05
CA SER A 110 -7.13 -3.89 3.95
C SER A 110 -8.44 -3.40 4.59
N PRO A 111 -9.59 -3.61 3.91
CA PRO A 111 -10.88 -3.13 4.40
C PRO A 111 -11.28 -3.92 5.64
N VAL A 112 -11.63 -3.19 6.70
CA VAL A 112 -11.97 -3.78 7.99
C VAL A 112 -13.03 -2.97 8.70
N ARG A 113 -13.75 -3.63 9.62
CA ARG A 113 -14.57 -2.99 10.65
C ARG A 113 -14.06 -3.31 12.04
N LYS A 114 -14.26 -2.41 12.98
CA LYS A 114 -14.04 -2.63 14.41
C LYS A 114 -15.41 -2.85 15.05
N PRO A 115 -15.77 -4.08 15.44
CA PRO A 115 -17.02 -4.31 16.17
C PRO A 115 -17.00 -3.61 17.52
N GLY A 116 -18.14 -3.12 17.98
CA GLY A 116 -18.30 -2.60 19.32
C GLY A 116 -17.96 -3.65 20.40
N ALA A 117 -17.59 -3.20 21.60
CA ALA A 117 -17.16 -4.09 22.69
C ALA A 117 -18.20 -5.16 23.03
N THR A 118 -19.48 -4.79 23.12
CA THR A 118 -20.59 -5.70 23.41
C THR A 118 -20.75 -6.76 22.30
N THR A 119 -20.78 -6.35 21.04
CA THR A 119 -20.88 -7.25 19.88
C THR A 119 -19.71 -8.23 19.83
N ARG A 120 -18.50 -7.71 20.09
CA ARG A 120 -17.29 -8.52 20.11
C ARG A 120 -17.32 -9.57 21.22
N ALA A 121 -17.76 -9.21 22.41
CA ALA A 121 -17.88 -10.13 23.53
C ALA A 121 -18.94 -11.20 23.26
N HIS A 122 -20.13 -10.79 22.78
CA HIS A 122 -21.25 -11.69 22.51
C HIS A 122 -20.93 -12.73 21.44
N TYR A 123 -20.32 -12.31 20.30
CA TYR A 123 -20.01 -13.18 19.17
C TYR A 123 -18.55 -13.67 19.16
N LYS A 124 -17.76 -13.44 20.20
CA LYS A 124 -16.34 -13.81 20.30
C LYS A 124 -15.50 -13.36 19.07
N LEU A 125 -15.81 -12.15 18.57
CA LEU A 125 -15.16 -11.63 17.39
C LEU A 125 -13.77 -11.06 17.71
N PRO A 126 -12.82 -11.10 16.73
CA PRO A 126 -11.55 -10.42 16.89
C PRO A 126 -11.74 -8.89 16.97
N ALA A 127 -10.72 -8.18 17.44
CA ALA A 127 -10.75 -6.71 17.57
C ALA A 127 -11.01 -6.01 16.22
N VAL A 128 -10.68 -6.69 15.12
CA VAL A 128 -10.85 -6.19 13.76
C VAL A 128 -11.33 -7.33 12.88
N VAL A 129 -12.41 -7.09 12.13
CA VAL A 129 -13.02 -8.07 11.21
C VAL A 129 -12.80 -7.62 9.77
N PRO A 130 -12.22 -8.47 8.91
CA PRO A 130 -12.08 -8.18 7.48
C PRO A 130 -13.45 -8.01 6.80
N LEU A 131 -13.50 -7.13 5.82
CA LEU A 131 -14.67 -6.92 4.96
C LEU A 131 -14.40 -7.50 3.57
N ASN A 132 -15.42 -8.11 2.97
CA ASN A 132 -15.37 -8.74 1.65
C ASN A 132 -16.60 -8.36 0.83
N GLY A 133 -16.50 -8.50 -0.51
CA GLY A 133 -17.61 -8.24 -1.42
C GLY A 133 -18.22 -6.86 -1.22
N THR A 134 -19.52 -6.74 -1.24
CA THR A 134 -20.26 -5.47 -1.09
C THR A 134 -19.84 -4.66 0.14
N ALA A 135 -19.55 -5.31 1.27
CA ALA A 135 -19.11 -4.61 2.48
C ALA A 135 -17.71 -3.97 2.31
N ALA A 136 -16.83 -4.56 1.50
CA ALA A 136 -15.55 -3.96 1.13
C ALA A 136 -15.75 -2.79 0.15
N ASP A 137 -16.70 -2.91 -0.78
CA ASP A 137 -17.05 -1.84 -1.73
C ASP A 137 -17.63 -0.63 -1.02
N GLU A 138 -18.56 -0.83 -0.10
CA GLU A 138 -19.09 0.22 0.76
C GLU A 138 -17.99 0.89 1.62
N TRP A 139 -17.04 0.08 2.12
CA TRP A 139 -15.88 0.61 2.83
C TRP A 139 -15.05 1.51 1.91
N TRP A 140 -14.83 1.08 0.65
CA TRP A 140 -14.08 1.88 -0.33
C TRP A 140 -14.78 3.19 -0.64
N HIS A 141 -16.10 3.18 -0.89
CA HIS A 141 -16.86 4.41 -1.14
C HIS A 141 -16.67 5.42 -0.02
N ARG A 142 -16.79 5.01 1.25
CA ARG A 142 -16.54 5.89 2.39
C ARG A 142 -15.10 6.42 2.44
N GLN A 143 -14.11 5.60 2.09
CA GLN A 143 -12.72 6.06 2.06
C GLN A 143 -12.45 7.01 0.89
N ALA A 144 -13.04 6.78 -0.26
CA ALA A 144 -12.95 7.65 -1.41
C ALA A 144 -13.58 9.02 -1.12
N ASP A 145 -14.79 9.04 -0.53
CA ASP A 145 -15.45 10.29 -0.13
C ASP A 145 -14.59 11.09 0.87
N GLN A 146 -14.02 10.42 1.87
CA GLN A 146 -13.09 11.04 2.83
C GLN A 146 -11.80 11.55 2.18
N ALA A 147 -11.41 10.96 1.06
CA ALA A 147 -10.24 11.34 0.26
C ALA A 147 -10.57 12.40 -0.81
N GLY A 148 -11.73 13.03 -0.78
CA GLY A 148 -12.13 14.04 -1.77
C GLY A 148 -12.41 13.47 -3.16
N LEU A 149 -12.87 12.22 -3.24
CA LEU A 149 -13.18 11.52 -4.49
C LEU A 149 -14.65 11.03 -4.49
N LYS A 150 -15.39 11.37 -5.52
CA LYS A 150 -16.69 10.76 -5.82
C LYS A 150 -16.47 9.61 -6.81
N THR A 151 -16.61 8.39 -6.34
CA THR A 151 -16.46 7.19 -7.18
C THR A 151 -17.50 7.15 -8.30
N LEU A 152 -17.07 7.02 -9.55
CA LEU A 152 -17.93 6.84 -10.73
C LEU A 152 -18.04 5.36 -11.10
N THR A 153 -16.90 4.66 -11.14
CA THR A 153 -16.84 3.23 -11.36
C THR A 153 -15.97 2.57 -10.31
N LEU A 154 -16.30 1.32 -9.96
CA LEU A 154 -15.56 0.53 -8.99
C LEU A 154 -15.47 -0.92 -9.47
N ARG A 155 -14.25 -1.43 -9.50
CA ARG A 155 -13.95 -2.86 -9.59
C ARG A 155 -13.13 -3.24 -8.37
N SER A 156 -13.65 -4.13 -7.56
CA SER A 156 -12.93 -4.70 -6.42
C SER A 156 -12.49 -6.13 -6.71
N GLN A 157 -11.26 -6.46 -6.32
CA GLN A 157 -10.70 -7.78 -6.51
C GLN A 157 -9.91 -8.18 -5.27
N PRO A 158 -10.25 -9.32 -4.63
CA PRO A 158 -9.39 -9.89 -3.61
C PRO A 158 -7.99 -10.17 -4.18
N VAL A 159 -6.96 -9.83 -3.42
CA VAL A 159 -5.57 -10.18 -3.71
C VAL A 159 -5.03 -11.03 -2.57
N ASP A 160 -3.86 -11.65 -2.77
CA ASP A 160 -3.26 -12.50 -1.75
C ASP A 160 -3.14 -11.78 -0.41
N ALA A 161 -3.55 -12.47 0.66
CA ALA A 161 -3.49 -11.92 2.00
C ALA A 161 -2.03 -11.74 2.44
N ALA A 162 -1.70 -10.55 2.95
CA ALA A 162 -0.42 -10.35 3.61
C ALA A 162 -0.41 -11.12 4.93
N ARG A 163 0.41 -12.16 4.99
CA ARG A 163 0.60 -13.01 6.17
C ARG A 163 2.01 -12.82 6.70
N ASP A 164 2.11 -12.59 7.99
CA ASP A 164 3.40 -12.52 8.66
C ASP A 164 3.32 -13.02 10.10
N ARG A 165 4.49 -13.29 10.67
CA ARG A 165 4.64 -13.62 12.08
C ARG A 165 5.46 -12.52 12.74
N GLN A 166 4.83 -11.77 13.63
CA GLN A 166 5.53 -10.81 14.46
C GLN A 166 5.96 -11.49 15.76
N TYR A 167 7.24 -11.37 16.06
CA TYR A 167 7.80 -11.81 17.34
C TYR A 167 8.21 -10.59 18.14
N PRO A 168 7.96 -10.55 19.48
CA PRO A 168 8.54 -9.53 20.34
C PRO A 168 10.07 -9.50 20.19
N ALA A 169 10.70 -8.34 20.33
CA ALA A 169 12.12 -8.15 20.06
C ALA A 169 13.03 -9.10 20.88
N ASP A 170 12.64 -9.43 22.11
CA ASP A 170 13.40 -10.25 23.05
C ASP A 170 13.03 -11.74 23.06
N THR A 171 12.30 -12.22 22.02
CA THR A 171 11.78 -13.60 22.02
C THR A 171 12.86 -14.58 21.58
N THR A 172 13.19 -15.54 22.43
CA THR A 172 14.11 -16.65 22.10
C THR A 172 13.52 -17.57 21.02
N ARG A 173 14.37 -18.34 20.34
CA ARG A 173 13.94 -19.26 19.27
C ARG A 173 12.90 -20.29 19.78
N ALA A 174 12.98 -20.70 21.05
CA ALA A 174 12.05 -21.64 21.68
C ALA A 174 10.67 -21.01 21.95
N ASP A 175 10.63 -19.70 22.30
CA ASP A 175 9.40 -18.99 22.60
C ASP A 175 8.67 -18.50 21.35
N ARG A 176 9.37 -18.41 20.21
CA ARG A 176 8.78 -18.02 18.92
C ARG A 176 7.64 -18.94 18.47
N ALA A 177 7.70 -20.20 18.84
CA ALA A 177 6.63 -21.16 18.53
C ALA A 177 5.34 -20.92 19.35
N LYS A 178 5.46 -20.37 20.57
CA LYS A 178 4.34 -20.14 21.50
C LYS A 178 3.71 -18.76 21.42
N HIS A 179 4.46 -17.73 20.98
CA HIS A 179 4.05 -16.32 21.07
C HIS A 179 4.02 -15.59 19.72
N SER A 180 3.83 -16.29 18.60
CA SER A 180 3.73 -15.63 17.29
C SER A 180 2.37 -14.94 17.12
N ASN A 181 2.33 -13.63 17.22
CA ASN A 181 1.19 -12.86 16.71
C ASN A 181 1.16 -13.01 15.19
N ARG A 182 0.20 -13.80 14.69
CA ARG A 182 -0.05 -13.92 13.25
C ARG A 182 -0.69 -12.63 12.78
N ILE A 183 0.06 -11.84 12.03
CA ILE A 183 -0.49 -10.71 11.30
C ILE A 183 -1.14 -11.26 10.03
N HIS A 184 -2.42 -10.96 9.88
CA HIS A 184 -3.17 -11.31 8.68
C HIS A 184 -3.90 -10.07 8.18
N HIS A 185 -3.43 -9.54 7.05
CA HIS A 185 -4.12 -8.48 6.34
C HIS A 185 -4.82 -9.07 5.12
N HIS A 186 -6.13 -9.20 5.19
CA HIS A 186 -6.95 -9.43 4.01
C HIS A 186 -6.82 -8.19 3.12
N ARG A 187 -6.47 -8.38 1.84
CA ARG A 187 -6.23 -7.29 0.91
C ARG A 187 -7.22 -7.33 -0.24
N VAL A 188 -7.72 -6.17 -0.60
CA VAL A 188 -8.58 -5.97 -1.77
C VAL A 188 -7.98 -4.86 -2.62
N ARG A 189 -7.87 -5.10 -3.92
CA ARG A 189 -7.52 -4.08 -4.91
C ARG A 189 -8.80 -3.42 -5.39
N PHE A 190 -8.83 -2.11 -5.35
CA PHE A 190 -9.88 -1.24 -5.84
C PHE A 190 -9.36 -0.45 -7.01
N ASP A 191 -10.00 -0.61 -8.17
CA ASP A 191 -9.70 0.08 -9.43
C ASP A 191 -10.96 0.77 -9.93
N GLY A 192 -10.82 1.92 -10.56
CA GLY A 192 -11.96 2.59 -11.16
C GLY A 192 -11.67 4.01 -11.59
N THR A 193 -12.74 4.73 -11.83
CA THR A 193 -12.74 6.17 -12.12
C THR A 193 -13.49 6.92 -11.02
N ALA A 194 -13.06 8.15 -10.77
CA ALA A 194 -13.68 9.03 -9.78
C ALA A 194 -13.57 10.49 -10.23
N THR A 195 -14.50 11.32 -9.78
CA THR A 195 -14.42 12.77 -9.90
C THR A 195 -13.78 13.35 -8.65
N VAL A 196 -12.85 14.27 -8.80
CA VAL A 196 -12.26 15.05 -7.70
C VAL A 196 -13.31 15.98 -7.13
N THR A 197 -13.65 15.85 -5.86
CA THR A 197 -14.56 16.76 -5.15
C THR A 197 -13.79 17.75 -4.29
N ASP A 198 -12.64 17.33 -3.74
CA ASP A 198 -11.75 18.17 -2.94
C ASP A 198 -10.29 17.79 -3.22
N PRO A 199 -9.53 18.65 -3.94
CA PRO A 199 -8.13 18.40 -4.26
C PRO A 199 -7.22 18.32 -3.04
N ASP A 200 -7.49 19.05 -1.95
CA ASP A 200 -6.63 19.08 -0.77
C ASP A 200 -6.80 17.82 0.07
N LEU A 201 -8.03 17.33 0.21
CA LEU A 201 -8.30 16.02 0.80
C LEU A 201 -7.64 14.92 -0.04
N LEU A 202 -7.69 15.02 -1.37
CA LEU A 202 -7.06 14.04 -2.26
C LEU A 202 -5.53 14.05 -2.13
N ARG A 203 -4.90 15.23 -2.12
CA ARG A 203 -3.45 15.36 -1.85
C ARG A 203 -3.07 14.71 -0.52
N THR A 204 -3.83 15.01 0.52
CA THR A 204 -3.63 14.43 1.85
C THR A 204 -3.76 12.90 1.83
N ALA A 205 -4.76 12.36 1.12
CA ALA A 205 -4.96 10.92 1.00
C ALA A 205 -3.84 10.23 0.20
N VAL A 206 -3.34 10.85 -0.87
CA VAL A 206 -2.17 10.35 -1.62
C VAL A 206 -0.94 10.33 -0.71
N LEU A 207 -0.67 11.42 0.00
CA LEU A 207 0.50 11.53 0.92
C LEU A 207 0.44 10.52 2.06
N SER A 208 -0.70 10.43 2.74
CA SER A 208 -0.85 9.61 3.95
C SER A 208 -1.14 8.15 3.64
N GLY A 209 -1.72 7.85 2.47
CA GLY A 209 -2.24 6.55 2.08
C GLY A 209 -3.56 6.19 2.78
N ILE A 210 -4.32 5.28 2.15
CA ILE A 210 -5.67 4.88 2.59
C ILE A 210 -5.63 3.63 3.47
N GLY A 211 -6.27 3.71 4.62
CA GLY A 211 -6.49 2.57 5.50
C GLY A 211 -5.25 2.09 6.24
N ARG A 212 -5.29 0.85 6.68
CA ARG A 212 -4.25 0.18 7.49
C ARG A 212 -3.38 -0.76 6.65
N GLY A 213 -2.33 -1.31 7.26
CA GLY A 213 -1.47 -2.30 6.61
C GLY A 213 -0.42 -1.68 5.67
N LYS A 214 -0.04 -0.41 5.87
CA LYS A 214 0.90 0.31 4.99
C LYS A 214 2.28 -0.36 4.91
N ALA A 215 2.75 -0.95 6.00
CA ALA A 215 3.98 -1.75 6.01
C ALA A 215 3.86 -3.08 5.25
N TYR A 216 2.66 -3.45 4.80
CA TYR A 216 2.36 -4.70 4.12
C TYR A 216 1.86 -4.50 2.70
N GLY A 217 2.23 -3.39 2.07
CA GLY A 217 1.88 -3.10 0.68
C GLY A 217 0.42 -2.67 0.48
N CYS A 218 -0.19 -2.09 1.51
CA CYS A 218 -1.52 -1.49 1.43
C CYS A 218 -1.46 0.03 1.52
N GLY A 219 -2.50 0.69 1.01
CA GLY A 219 -2.75 2.11 1.21
C GLY A 219 -2.15 3.04 0.17
N LEU A 220 -1.27 2.58 -0.72
CA LEU A 220 -0.78 3.40 -1.83
C LEU A 220 -1.94 3.72 -2.79
N LEU A 221 -2.43 4.96 -2.76
CA LEU A 221 -3.40 5.49 -3.71
C LEU A 221 -2.67 6.01 -4.95
N SER A 222 -2.78 5.30 -6.05
CA SER A 222 -2.30 5.77 -7.35
C SER A 222 -3.44 6.43 -8.10
N ILE A 223 -3.17 7.58 -8.70
CA ILE A 223 -4.11 8.32 -9.54
C ILE A 223 -3.47 8.64 -10.89
N ALA A 224 -4.28 8.71 -11.92
CA ALA A 224 -3.86 9.13 -13.26
C ALA A 224 -5.00 9.90 -13.94
N PRO A 225 -4.72 10.87 -14.82
CA PRO A 225 -5.76 11.51 -15.61
C PRO A 225 -6.61 10.47 -16.35
N ALA A 226 -7.91 10.60 -16.31
CA ALA A 226 -8.80 9.87 -17.21
C ALA A 226 -8.98 10.71 -18.49
N PRO A 227 -9.20 10.07 -19.66
CA PRO A 227 -9.64 10.81 -20.82
C PRO A 227 -10.96 11.52 -20.50
N ASP A 228 -11.11 12.74 -20.98
CA ASP A 228 -12.37 13.47 -20.83
C ASP A 228 -13.50 12.61 -21.43
N PRO A 229 -14.68 12.57 -20.77
CA PRO A 229 -15.82 11.89 -21.33
C PRO A 229 -16.17 12.59 -22.67
N ALA A 230 -16.25 11.78 -23.73
CA ALA A 230 -16.67 12.24 -25.06
C ALA A 230 -18.11 12.73 -25.06
#